data_0e1f75e377b919d43953c625a3d93765
#
_entry.id   0e1f75e377b919d43953c625a3d93765
#
_cell.length_a   1.000
_cell.length_b   1.000
_cell.length_c   1.000
_cell.angle_alpha   90.00
_cell.angle_beta   90.00
_cell.angle_gamma   90.00
#
_symmetry.space_group_name_H-M   'P 1'
#
loop_
_entity.id
_entity.type
_entity.pdbx_description
1 polymer ?
#
loop_
_entity_poly.entity_id
_entity_poly.type
_entity_poly.pdbx_seq_one_letter_code
_entity_poly.pdbx_strand_id
1 'polypeptide(L)'
;MQLKDSKTLKNLYAAFAGETQAWGKYSFFEAKAKKDGYQQIAAIFQETAKNEGAHAKLWYEYIVGEIGTTEQNLKDSAQTENYEWTNMYRQFAEQAREEGFEEIAHKFEMVASIEKAHEQRYNALCENIQEGKVFARDGGAVWVCRNCGYIHEGETPPEICPVCAHKKAHFEIQAQNY
;
A
#
# COMPACT_ATOMS: atom_id res chain seq x y z
N MET A 1 30.78 -14.72 7.17
CA MET A 1 29.76 -14.04 8.00
C MET A 1 28.52 -13.93 7.13
N GLN A 2 27.38 -14.37 7.61
CA GLN A 2 26.11 -14.21 6.89
C GLN A 2 25.51 -12.83 7.20
N LEU A 3 24.76 -12.23 6.25
CA LEU A 3 24.17 -10.89 6.41
C LEU A 3 23.30 -10.80 7.68
N LYS A 4 22.51 -11.83 7.97
CA LYS A 4 21.61 -11.89 9.13
C LYS A 4 22.31 -11.71 10.49
N ASP A 5 23.62 -12.01 10.57
CA ASP A 5 24.41 -11.94 11.81
C ASP A 5 25.35 -10.72 11.83
N SER A 6 25.13 -9.74 10.95
CA SER A 6 26.05 -8.63 10.73
C SER A 6 25.50 -7.29 11.23
N LYS A 7 26.42 -6.36 11.52
CA LYS A 7 26.07 -4.95 11.73
C LYS A 7 25.50 -4.30 10.47
N THR A 8 25.88 -4.81 9.29
CA THR A 8 25.39 -4.33 8.00
C THR A 8 23.87 -4.50 7.88
N LEU A 9 23.30 -5.61 8.37
CA LEU A 9 21.83 -5.76 8.36
C LEU A 9 21.13 -4.68 9.20
N LYS A 10 21.68 -4.33 10.38
CA LYS A 10 21.15 -3.23 11.20
C LYS A 10 21.23 -1.89 10.47
N ASN A 11 22.35 -1.66 9.74
CA ASN A 11 22.51 -0.44 8.95
C ASN A 11 21.50 -0.39 7.77
N LEU A 12 21.22 -1.53 7.14
CA LEU A 12 20.18 -1.61 6.08
C LEU A 12 18.79 -1.27 6.61
N TYR A 13 18.42 -1.80 7.78
CA TYR A 13 17.14 -1.41 8.40
C TYR A 13 17.09 0.08 8.76
N ALA A 14 18.18 0.62 9.30
CA ALA A 14 18.25 2.05 9.62
C ALA A 14 18.18 2.94 8.36
N ALA A 15 18.87 2.54 7.28
CA ALA A 15 18.82 3.23 6.00
C ALA A 15 17.40 3.16 5.41
N PHE A 16 16.79 1.98 5.34
CA PHE A 16 15.40 1.80 4.86
C PHE A 16 14.42 2.67 5.64
N ALA A 17 14.48 2.69 6.97
CA ALA A 17 13.65 3.53 7.80
C ALA A 17 13.88 5.02 7.55
N GLY A 18 15.13 5.46 7.40
CA GLY A 18 15.49 6.84 7.11
C GLY A 18 14.93 7.33 5.77
N GLU A 19 15.14 6.55 4.70
CA GLU A 19 14.63 6.88 3.36
C GLU A 19 13.09 6.87 3.30
N THR A 20 12.45 5.91 3.96
CA THR A 20 10.99 5.86 4.04
C THR A 20 10.41 7.09 4.76
N GLN A 21 11.05 7.53 5.85
CA GLN A 21 10.66 8.76 6.54
C GLN A 21 10.91 10.02 5.69
N ALA A 22 12.03 10.08 4.96
CA ALA A 22 12.34 11.18 4.06
C ALA A 22 11.30 11.26 2.93
N TRP A 23 10.98 10.14 2.29
CA TRP A 23 9.92 10.02 1.29
C TRP A 23 8.59 10.58 1.80
N GLY A 24 8.13 10.15 2.97
CA GLY A 24 6.88 10.63 3.58
C GLY A 24 6.95 12.15 3.88
N LYS A 25 8.01 12.62 4.55
CA LYS A 25 8.16 14.04 4.91
C LYS A 25 8.21 14.95 3.68
N TYR A 26 8.94 14.57 2.64
CA TYR A 26 9.05 15.40 1.43
C TYR A 26 7.74 15.46 0.64
N SER A 27 6.91 14.41 0.68
CA SER A 27 5.54 14.47 0.14
C SER A 27 4.66 15.48 0.90
N PHE A 28 4.81 15.60 2.22
CA PHE A 28 4.12 16.63 2.99
C PHE A 28 4.65 18.05 2.71
N PHE A 29 5.96 18.18 2.52
CA PHE A 29 6.60 19.48 2.18
C PHE A 29 6.24 19.94 0.76
N GLU A 30 6.13 19.02 -0.20
CA GLU A 30 5.58 19.27 -1.53
C GLU A 30 4.19 19.89 -1.44
N ALA A 31 3.27 19.26 -0.70
CA ALA A 31 1.91 19.75 -0.54
C ALA A 31 1.88 21.15 0.09
N LYS A 32 2.74 21.40 1.08
CA LYS A 32 2.86 22.71 1.72
C LYS A 32 3.40 23.77 0.77
N ALA A 33 4.46 23.45 0.02
CA ALA A 33 5.06 24.38 -0.95
C ALA A 33 4.07 24.76 -2.06
N LYS A 34 3.26 23.81 -2.55
CA LYS A 34 2.15 24.09 -3.50
C LYS A 34 1.15 25.10 -2.91
N LYS A 35 0.73 24.87 -1.67
CA LYS A 35 -0.22 25.76 -0.98
C LYS A 35 0.33 27.16 -0.78
N ASP A 36 1.64 27.29 -0.55
CA ASP A 36 2.32 28.58 -0.38
C ASP A 36 2.65 29.27 -1.70
N GLY A 37 2.36 28.65 -2.86
CA GLY A 37 2.61 29.23 -4.20
C GLY A 37 4.00 28.97 -4.76
N TYR A 38 4.84 28.15 -4.12
CA TYR A 38 6.22 27.86 -4.54
C TYR A 38 6.27 26.61 -5.43
N GLN A 39 5.76 26.70 -6.66
CA GLN A 39 5.62 25.54 -7.55
C GLN A 39 6.97 24.86 -7.90
N GLN A 40 8.03 25.63 -8.11
CA GLN A 40 9.37 25.09 -8.37
C GLN A 40 9.90 24.30 -7.17
N ILE A 41 9.74 24.82 -5.95
CA ILE A 41 10.17 24.15 -4.72
C ILE A 41 9.34 22.87 -4.51
N ALA A 42 8.05 22.93 -4.78
CA ALA A 42 7.18 21.75 -4.72
C ALA A 42 7.64 20.65 -5.70
N ALA A 43 7.99 21.01 -6.93
CA ALA A 43 8.51 20.06 -7.91
C ALA A 43 9.83 19.41 -7.46
N ILE A 44 10.72 20.16 -6.82
CA ILE A 44 11.97 19.62 -6.27
C ILE A 44 11.68 18.63 -5.13
N PHE A 45 10.77 18.97 -4.20
CA PHE A 45 10.36 18.03 -3.15
C PHE A 45 9.74 16.74 -3.71
N GLN A 46 8.91 16.83 -4.75
CA GLN A 46 8.30 15.68 -5.42
C GLN A 46 9.36 14.78 -6.06
N GLU A 47 10.31 15.38 -6.78
CA GLU A 47 11.42 14.64 -7.40
C GLU A 47 12.28 13.94 -6.34
N THR A 48 12.67 14.67 -5.30
CA THR A 48 13.49 14.12 -4.22
C THR A 48 12.74 13.00 -3.49
N ALA A 49 11.46 13.19 -3.15
CA ALA A 49 10.64 12.14 -2.54
C ALA A 49 10.63 10.85 -3.38
N LYS A 50 10.51 10.97 -4.71
CA LYS A 50 10.59 9.82 -5.62
C LYS A 50 11.95 9.11 -5.56
N ASN A 51 13.04 9.88 -5.43
CA ASN A 51 14.40 9.33 -5.31
C ASN A 51 14.55 8.56 -3.99
N GLU A 52 14.06 9.13 -2.87
CA GLU A 52 14.12 8.45 -1.55
C GLU A 52 13.27 7.17 -1.53
N GLY A 53 12.13 7.15 -2.22
CA GLY A 53 11.36 5.92 -2.43
C GLY A 53 12.13 4.84 -3.21
N ALA A 54 12.95 5.24 -4.20
CA ALA A 54 13.82 4.30 -4.91
C ALA A 54 14.98 3.79 -4.04
N HIS A 55 15.58 4.66 -3.20
CA HIS A 55 16.59 4.25 -2.22
C HIS A 55 16.00 3.30 -1.17
N ALA A 56 14.83 3.61 -0.62
CA ALA A 56 14.13 2.73 0.32
C ALA A 56 13.91 1.33 -0.27
N LYS A 57 13.43 1.25 -1.54
CA LYS A 57 13.25 -0.01 -2.24
C LYS A 57 14.56 -0.78 -2.37
N LEU A 58 15.66 -0.12 -2.73
CA LEU A 58 16.98 -0.73 -2.84
C LEU A 58 17.41 -1.41 -1.53
N TRP A 59 17.28 -0.69 -0.41
CA TRP A 59 17.64 -1.25 0.91
C TRP A 59 16.70 -2.36 1.34
N TYR A 60 15.42 -2.24 1.06
CA TYR A 60 14.44 -3.27 1.34
C TYR A 60 14.75 -4.59 0.62
N GLU A 61 15.10 -4.53 -0.67
CA GLU A 61 15.49 -5.71 -1.45
C GLU A 61 16.74 -6.41 -0.88
N TYR A 62 17.71 -5.66 -0.34
CA TYR A 62 18.85 -6.27 0.39
C TYR A 62 18.45 -6.93 1.71
N ILE A 63 17.42 -6.41 2.39
CA ILE A 63 16.92 -6.95 3.67
C ILE A 63 16.17 -8.26 3.45
N VAL A 64 15.25 -8.28 2.48
CA VAL A 64 14.35 -9.42 2.26
C VAL A 64 14.84 -10.41 1.20
N GLY A 65 15.85 -10.03 0.40
CA GLY A 65 16.35 -10.78 -0.75
C GLY A 65 15.57 -10.44 -2.01
N GLU A 66 14.33 -10.87 -2.12
CA GLU A 66 13.45 -10.60 -3.27
C GLU A 66 12.06 -10.22 -2.78
N ILE A 67 11.45 -9.23 -3.44
CA ILE A 67 10.03 -8.90 -3.22
C ILE A 67 9.21 -10.10 -3.70
N GLY A 68 8.41 -10.65 -2.81
CA GLY A 68 7.63 -11.85 -3.05
C GLY A 68 6.58 -11.72 -4.16
N THR A 69 5.89 -12.81 -4.45
CA THR A 69 4.74 -12.78 -5.36
C THR A 69 3.63 -11.88 -4.80
N THR A 70 2.71 -11.45 -5.67
CA THR A 70 1.57 -10.63 -5.23
C THR A 70 0.78 -11.30 -4.10
N GLU A 71 0.58 -12.63 -4.17
CA GLU A 71 -0.11 -13.37 -3.12
C GLU A 71 0.66 -13.35 -1.78
N GLN A 72 1.99 -13.55 -1.82
CA GLN A 72 2.84 -13.47 -0.63
C GLN A 72 2.81 -12.06 -0.03
N ASN A 73 2.92 -11.03 -0.88
CA ASN A 73 2.90 -9.64 -0.42
C ASN A 73 1.55 -9.25 0.19
N LEU A 74 0.41 -9.77 -0.34
CA LEU A 74 -0.91 -9.57 0.26
C LEU A 74 -1.02 -10.22 1.65
N LYS A 75 -0.47 -11.44 1.83
CA LYS A 75 -0.43 -12.11 3.12
C LYS A 75 0.42 -11.36 4.14
N ASP A 76 1.60 -10.90 3.73
CA ASP A 76 2.51 -10.12 4.57
C ASP A 76 1.87 -8.80 5.00
N SER A 77 1.24 -8.08 4.03
CA SER A 77 0.49 -6.86 4.33
C SER A 77 -0.63 -7.12 5.32
N ALA A 78 -1.46 -8.14 5.11
CA ALA A 78 -2.55 -8.48 6.03
C ALA A 78 -2.04 -8.79 7.46
N GLN A 79 -0.89 -9.46 7.59
CA GLN A 79 -0.26 -9.73 8.89
C GLN A 79 0.26 -8.45 9.56
N THR A 80 0.83 -7.54 8.78
CA THR A 80 1.30 -6.24 9.27
C THR A 80 0.13 -5.42 9.80
N GLU A 81 -0.93 -5.26 9.02
CA GLU A 81 -2.14 -4.53 9.43
C GLU A 81 -2.80 -5.16 10.66
N ASN A 82 -2.86 -6.52 10.71
CA ASN A 82 -3.37 -7.23 11.88
C ASN A 82 -2.58 -6.88 13.14
N TYR A 83 -1.25 -6.90 13.09
CA TYR A 83 -0.41 -6.52 14.21
C TYR A 83 -0.62 -5.06 14.61
N GLU A 84 -0.77 -4.16 13.65
CA GLU A 84 -0.96 -2.74 13.93
C GLU A 84 -2.25 -2.46 14.70
N TRP A 85 -3.38 -3.03 14.28
CA TRP A 85 -4.64 -2.76 14.97
C TRP A 85 -4.88 -3.59 16.22
N THR A 86 -4.34 -4.83 16.31
CA THR A 86 -4.54 -5.69 17.49
C THR A 86 -3.58 -5.37 18.63
N ASN A 87 -2.35 -4.91 18.33
CA ASN A 87 -1.27 -4.75 19.27
C ASN A 87 -0.73 -3.32 19.33
N MET A 88 -0.15 -2.83 18.23
CA MET A 88 0.64 -1.61 18.21
C MET A 88 -0.18 -0.37 18.59
N TYR A 89 -1.22 -0.05 17.82
CA TYR A 89 -2.04 1.13 18.08
C TYR A 89 -2.84 1.03 19.37
N ARG A 90 -3.23 -0.17 19.77
CA ARG A 90 -3.89 -0.38 21.07
C ARG A 90 -2.99 0.01 22.23
N GLN A 91 -1.74 -0.49 22.22
CA GLN A 91 -0.76 -0.13 23.24
C GLN A 91 -0.43 1.36 23.22
N PHE A 92 -0.29 1.96 22.03
CA PHE A 92 -0.02 3.39 21.91
C PHE A 92 -1.18 4.24 22.43
N ALA A 93 -2.42 3.84 22.19
CA ALA A 93 -3.60 4.53 22.72
C ALA A 93 -3.68 4.44 24.25
N GLU A 94 -3.42 3.26 24.83
CA GLU A 94 -3.38 3.06 26.28
C GLU A 94 -2.29 3.95 26.91
N GLN A 95 -1.07 3.94 26.38
CA GLN A 95 0.03 4.75 26.87
C GLN A 95 -0.24 6.25 26.73
N ALA A 96 -0.75 6.71 25.57
CA ALA A 96 -1.09 8.11 25.37
C ALA A 96 -2.14 8.60 26.39
N ARG A 97 -3.09 7.74 26.76
CA ARG A 97 -4.12 8.04 27.75
C ARG A 97 -3.54 8.12 29.16
N GLU A 98 -2.64 7.21 29.52
CA GLU A 98 -1.92 7.25 30.81
C GLU A 98 -1.08 8.52 30.96
N GLU A 99 -0.51 9.01 29.86
CA GLU A 99 0.28 10.25 29.81
C GLU A 99 -0.58 11.53 29.70
N GLY A 100 -1.92 11.42 29.59
CA GLY A 100 -2.85 12.53 29.50
C GLY A 100 -3.08 13.11 28.09
N PHE A 101 -2.66 12.38 27.04
CA PHE A 101 -2.84 12.78 25.63
C PHE A 101 -4.09 12.16 25.01
N GLU A 102 -5.27 12.47 25.55
CA GLU A 102 -6.56 11.87 25.15
C GLU A 102 -6.87 12.02 23.65
N GLU A 103 -6.56 13.18 23.06
CA GLU A 103 -6.78 13.41 21.62
C GLU A 103 -5.91 12.48 20.78
N ILE A 104 -4.65 12.27 21.16
CA ILE A 104 -3.72 11.38 20.46
C ILE A 104 -4.17 9.93 20.65
N ALA A 105 -4.56 9.53 21.86
CA ALA A 105 -5.10 8.20 22.14
C ALA A 105 -6.30 7.89 21.25
N HIS A 106 -7.25 8.81 21.17
CA HIS A 106 -8.40 8.66 20.27
C HIS A 106 -8.00 8.53 18.79
N LYS A 107 -7.00 9.30 18.34
CA LYS A 107 -6.50 9.17 16.95
C LYS A 107 -5.89 7.78 16.69
N PHE A 108 -5.12 7.24 17.62
CA PHE A 108 -4.60 5.87 17.51
C PHE A 108 -5.72 4.83 17.40
N GLU A 109 -6.79 4.94 18.18
CA GLU A 109 -7.94 4.04 18.10
C GLU A 109 -8.67 4.15 16.75
N MET A 110 -8.84 5.38 16.25
CA MET A 110 -9.47 5.59 14.93
C MET A 110 -8.63 5.01 13.80
N VAL A 111 -7.30 5.22 13.81
CA VAL A 111 -6.40 4.62 12.83
C VAL A 111 -6.43 3.10 12.93
N ALA A 112 -6.38 2.51 14.12
CA ALA A 112 -6.50 1.07 14.31
C ALA A 112 -7.75 0.48 13.62
N SER A 113 -8.88 1.20 13.63
CA SER A 113 -10.10 0.78 12.94
C SER A 113 -9.95 0.75 11.41
N ILE A 114 -9.10 1.62 10.86
CA ILE A 114 -8.78 1.67 9.43
C ILE A 114 -7.87 0.50 9.06
N GLU A 115 -6.83 0.22 9.89
CA GLU A 115 -5.91 -0.91 9.63
C GLU A 115 -6.62 -2.27 9.68
N LYS A 116 -7.64 -2.39 10.52
CA LYS A 116 -8.54 -3.56 10.49
C LYS A 116 -9.26 -3.70 9.14
N ALA A 117 -9.70 -2.60 8.54
CA ALA A 117 -10.34 -2.63 7.22
C ALA A 117 -9.32 -2.92 6.10
N HIS A 118 -8.07 -2.47 6.24
CA HIS A 118 -6.99 -2.82 5.33
C HIS A 118 -6.67 -4.32 5.39
N GLU A 119 -6.53 -4.90 6.57
CA GLU A 119 -6.36 -6.35 6.74
C GLU A 119 -7.45 -7.15 6.03
N GLN A 120 -8.72 -6.81 6.27
CA GLN A 120 -9.86 -7.48 5.64
C GLN A 120 -9.78 -7.38 4.10
N ARG A 121 -9.40 -6.23 3.58
CA ARG A 121 -9.23 -6.01 2.14
C ARG A 121 -8.11 -6.88 1.56
N TYR A 122 -6.94 -6.91 2.21
CA TYR A 122 -5.81 -7.72 1.73
C TYR A 122 -6.12 -9.21 1.79
N ASN A 123 -6.80 -9.68 2.83
CA ASN A 123 -7.26 -11.07 2.93
C ASN A 123 -8.22 -11.43 1.78
N ALA A 124 -9.23 -10.60 1.51
CA ALA A 124 -10.18 -10.82 0.42
C ALA A 124 -9.49 -10.82 -0.97
N LEU A 125 -8.51 -9.94 -1.19
CA LEU A 125 -7.72 -9.93 -2.43
C LEU A 125 -6.86 -11.17 -2.57
N CYS A 126 -6.28 -11.65 -1.47
CA CYS A 126 -5.49 -12.88 -1.43
C CYS A 126 -6.37 -14.10 -1.77
N GLU A 127 -7.55 -14.21 -1.16
CA GLU A 127 -8.54 -15.25 -1.45
C GLU A 127 -8.95 -15.23 -2.93
N ASN A 128 -9.20 -14.04 -3.50
CA ASN A 128 -9.52 -13.92 -4.93
C ASN A 128 -8.40 -14.46 -5.84
N ILE A 129 -7.13 -14.29 -5.47
CA ILE A 129 -6.02 -14.88 -6.22
C ILE A 129 -6.03 -16.40 -6.10
N GLN A 130 -6.16 -16.92 -4.88
CA GLN A 130 -6.13 -18.37 -4.58
C GLN A 130 -7.27 -19.12 -5.26
N GLU A 131 -8.44 -18.51 -5.32
CA GLU A 131 -9.65 -19.08 -5.91
C GLU A 131 -9.78 -18.78 -7.43
N GLY A 132 -8.82 -18.09 -8.03
CA GLY A 132 -8.87 -17.70 -9.44
C GLY A 132 -9.96 -16.66 -9.76
N LYS A 133 -10.46 -15.95 -8.75
CA LYS A 133 -11.60 -15.02 -8.86
C LYS A 133 -11.21 -13.58 -9.23
N VAL A 134 -9.93 -13.26 -9.43
CA VAL A 134 -9.52 -11.90 -9.83
C VAL A 134 -10.15 -11.51 -11.16
N PHE A 135 -10.20 -12.45 -12.13
CA PHE A 135 -10.76 -12.23 -13.47
C PHE A 135 -11.84 -13.26 -13.82
N ALA A 136 -12.53 -13.79 -12.81
CA ALA A 136 -13.66 -14.69 -13.00
C ALA A 136 -14.69 -14.49 -11.89
N ARG A 137 -15.98 -14.62 -12.23
CA ARG A 137 -17.08 -14.59 -11.27
C ARG A 137 -18.17 -15.55 -11.71
N ASP A 138 -18.50 -16.48 -10.84
CA ASP A 138 -19.63 -17.39 -11.04
C ASP A 138 -20.91 -16.57 -11.18
N GLY A 139 -21.71 -16.85 -12.22
CA GLY A 139 -22.92 -16.09 -12.53
C GLY A 139 -22.70 -14.76 -13.23
N GLY A 140 -21.45 -14.42 -13.52
CA GLY A 140 -21.08 -13.20 -14.27
C GLY A 140 -20.86 -11.96 -13.41
N ALA A 141 -20.21 -10.98 -14.01
CA ALA A 141 -19.98 -9.65 -13.44
C ALA A 141 -19.95 -8.60 -14.57
N VAL A 142 -20.07 -7.35 -14.17
CA VAL A 142 -19.81 -6.20 -15.05
C VAL A 142 -18.33 -5.82 -14.88
N TRP A 143 -17.58 -5.93 -15.95
CA TRP A 143 -16.15 -5.64 -16.02
C TRP A 143 -15.92 -4.30 -16.70
N VAL A 144 -15.02 -3.49 -16.18
CA VAL A 144 -14.62 -2.22 -16.80
C VAL A 144 -13.13 -2.23 -17.11
N CYS A 145 -12.78 -1.80 -18.31
CA CYS A 145 -11.38 -1.60 -18.69
C CYS A 145 -10.86 -0.30 -18.06
N ARG A 146 -9.89 -0.39 -17.15
CA ARG A 146 -9.28 0.75 -16.44
C ARG A 146 -8.59 1.75 -17.37
N ASN A 147 -8.26 1.36 -18.60
CA ASN A 147 -7.60 2.24 -19.54
C ASN A 147 -8.59 3.10 -20.34
N CYS A 148 -9.69 2.50 -20.86
CA CYS A 148 -10.58 3.21 -21.77
C CYS A 148 -12.05 3.26 -21.36
N GLY A 149 -12.42 2.63 -20.24
CA GLY A 149 -13.81 2.63 -19.76
C GLY A 149 -14.73 1.64 -20.48
N TYR A 150 -14.22 0.80 -21.40
CA TYR A 150 -15.05 -0.22 -22.06
C TYR A 150 -15.66 -1.16 -21.01
N ILE A 151 -16.97 -1.40 -21.14
CA ILE A 151 -17.74 -2.27 -20.23
C ILE A 151 -18.03 -3.59 -20.95
N HIS A 152 -17.84 -4.69 -20.21
CA HIS A 152 -18.14 -6.05 -20.63
C HIS A 152 -18.93 -6.79 -19.56
N GLU A 153 -19.97 -7.50 -19.95
CA GLU A 153 -20.76 -8.35 -19.07
C GLU A 153 -20.47 -9.82 -19.37
N GLY A 154 -20.13 -10.60 -18.33
CA GLY A 154 -19.83 -12.01 -18.48
C GLY A 154 -19.10 -12.57 -17.25
N GLU A 155 -18.89 -13.89 -17.24
CA GLU A 155 -18.16 -14.55 -16.15
C GLU A 155 -16.70 -14.14 -16.10
N THR A 156 -16.09 -13.82 -17.24
CA THR A 156 -14.71 -13.36 -17.38
C THR A 156 -14.62 -12.18 -18.33
N PRO A 157 -13.72 -11.21 -18.10
CA PRO A 157 -13.45 -10.16 -19.06
C PRO A 157 -12.68 -10.73 -20.28
N PRO A 158 -12.72 -10.05 -21.45
CA PRO A 158 -11.99 -10.50 -22.64
C PRO A 158 -10.47 -10.48 -22.41
N GLU A 159 -9.75 -11.39 -23.05
CA GLU A 159 -8.28 -11.45 -22.98
C GLU A 159 -7.61 -10.16 -23.47
N ILE A 160 -8.25 -9.50 -24.44
CA ILE A 160 -7.81 -8.23 -25.03
C ILE A 160 -9.03 -7.31 -25.14
N CYS A 161 -8.91 -6.10 -24.63
CA CYS A 161 -9.96 -5.09 -24.74
C CYS A 161 -10.22 -4.76 -26.22
N PRO A 162 -11.47 -4.91 -26.73
CA PRO A 162 -11.78 -4.69 -28.14
C PRO A 162 -11.67 -3.21 -28.56
N VAL A 163 -11.63 -2.29 -27.61
CA VAL A 163 -11.56 -0.84 -27.88
C VAL A 163 -10.12 -0.34 -27.91
N CYS A 164 -9.29 -0.71 -26.92
CA CYS A 164 -7.96 -0.12 -26.74
C CYS A 164 -6.81 -1.12 -26.75
N ALA A 165 -7.09 -2.39 -27.04
CA ALA A 165 -6.13 -3.49 -27.15
C ALA A 165 -5.29 -3.76 -25.88
N HIS A 166 -5.66 -3.24 -24.73
CA HIS A 166 -5.03 -3.59 -23.45
C HIS A 166 -5.43 -5.02 -23.04
N LYS A 167 -4.49 -5.70 -22.38
CA LYS A 167 -4.70 -7.08 -21.91
C LYS A 167 -5.73 -7.15 -20.79
N LYS A 168 -6.28 -8.33 -20.55
CA LYS A 168 -7.20 -8.71 -19.46
C LYS A 168 -6.81 -8.13 -18.10
N ALA A 169 -5.53 -8.02 -17.82
CA ALA A 169 -5.00 -7.43 -16.59
C ALA A 169 -5.45 -5.98 -16.31
N HIS A 170 -5.99 -5.27 -17.31
CA HIS A 170 -6.55 -3.93 -17.17
C HIS A 170 -8.03 -3.91 -16.84
N PHE A 171 -8.67 -5.06 -16.71
CA PHE A 171 -10.07 -5.11 -16.30
C PHE A 171 -10.22 -5.25 -14.79
N GLU A 172 -11.24 -4.65 -14.26
CA GLU A 172 -11.72 -4.82 -12.89
C GLU A 172 -13.24 -4.93 -12.86
N ILE A 173 -13.80 -5.39 -11.76
CA ILE A 173 -15.25 -5.34 -11.55
C ILE A 173 -15.67 -3.90 -11.40
N GLN A 174 -16.67 -3.49 -12.16
CA GLN A 174 -17.21 -2.14 -12.10
C GLN A 174 -17.79 -1.86 -10.72
N ALA A 175 -17.25 -0.90 -10.01
CA ALA A 175 -17.85 -0.36 -8.80
C ALA A 175 -19.01 0.58 -9.16
N GLN A 176 -20.16 0.38 -8.54
CA GLN A 176 -21.34 1.25 -8.66
C GLN A 176 -21.69 1.73 -7.25
N ASN A 177 -21.03 2.77 -6.80
CA ASN A 177 -21.16 3.32 -5.44
C ASN A 177 -21.62 4.78 -5.40
N TYR A 178 -22.31 5.22 -6.46
CA TYR A 178 -22.89 6.55 -6.62
C TYR A 178 -24.41 6.48 -6.73
#